data_aa7f8b15f638a37ba6cd9ef24699cb4d
#
_entry.id   aa7f8b15f638a37ba6cd9ef24699cb4d
#
_cell.length_a   1.000
_cell.length_b   1.000
_cell.length_c   1.000
_cell.angle_alpha   90.00
_cell.angle_beta   90.00
_cell.angle_gamma   90.00
#
_symmetry.space_group_name_H-M   'P 1'
#
loop_
_entity.id
_entity.type
_entity.pdbx_description
1 polymer ?
#
loop_
_entity_poly.entity_id
_entity_poly.type
_entity_poly.pdbx_seq_one_letter_code
_entity_poly.pdbx_strand_id
1 'polypeptide(L)'
;MESGQTTRKDSKVVFTSGNDSFTVRDLIDSASFRGELEPVWKELLRLVEAEKKAAELDLEMDESSIDAAAEAFRYEHDLITAEETEHWLEERGLTLSDFSDYFVRHSWNSAGKDDVGPEAVDLLSAPNELRELLTVELILSGELDRIATRLSWRVAGSRAAESDRPDPRSIVAEQARFFERAGIGEAALPDWLARLGRDPQWFSNALSMEAIHREKCEALLTKQARQHEVAALRLPLTRFELETIELDSRDAAREALLCVRDDGLSMAEVAADGRYPYRRAELLLEDLPDDLQQKFLSVSPGDMLEPIPRGDGFHLCRIIGKMEPNVNDPAVRNRAERRILERHFSELTAKHVHWCTVPNSAR
;
A
#
# COMPACT_ATOMS: atom_id res chain seq x y z
N MET A 1 -27.82 -11.37 22.12
CA MET A 1 -27.59 -10.13 21.36
C MET A 1 -26.58 -9.32 22.15
N GLU A 2 -25.29 -9.61 21.97
CA GLU A 2 -24.22 -8.78 22.47
C GLU A 2 -23.99 -7.69 21.44
N SER A 3 -24.42 -6.48 21.81
CA SER A 3 -24.10 -5.27 21.08
C SER A 3 -22.57 -5.17 21.07
N GLY A 4 -21.93 -5.24 19.90
CA GLY A 4 -20.49 -5.10 19.78
C GLY A 4 -20.03 -3.85 20.54
N GLN A 5 -19.31 -4.06 21.63
CA GLN A 5 -18.70 -2.97 22.39
C GLN A 5 -17.69 -2.30 21.45
N THR A 6 -17.96 -1.05 21.10
CA THR A 6 -17.01 -0.21 20.36
C THR A 6 -15.78 -0.01 21.24
N THR A 7 -14.63 -0.47 20.81
CA THR A 7 -13.38 -0.31 21.56
C THR A 7 -12.92 1.15 21.57
N ARG A 8 -12.00 1.50 22.48
CA ARG A 8 -11.40 2.86 22.53
C ARG A 8 -10.72 3.20 21.18
N LYS A 9 -10.16 2.20 20.50
CA LYS A 9 -9.52 2.34 19.19
C LYS A 9 -10.52 2.73 18.12
N ASP A 10 -11.64 2.00 18.01
CA ASP A 10 -12.65 2.19 16.96
C ASP A 10 -13.34 3.56 17.00
N SER A 11 -13.44 4.17 18.22
CA SER A 11 -14.09 5.45 18.43
C SER A 11 -13.20 6.67 18.20
N LYS A 12 -11.91 6.48 17.90
CA LYS A 12 -11.01 7.59 17.60
C LYS A 12 -11.41 8.27 16.30
N VAL A 13 -11.57 9.59 16.36
CA VAL A 13 -11.84 10.42 15.17
C VAL A 13 -10.55 10.61 14.39
N VAL A 14 -10.54 10.25 13.14
CA VAL A 14 -9.40 10.36 12.22
C VAL A 14 -9.45 11.69 11.48
N PHE A 15 -10.62 12.07 10.98
CA PHE A 15 -10.82 13.36 10.34
C PHE A 15 -12.29 13.82 10.44
N THR A 16 -12.52 15.10 10.16
CA THR A 16 -13.86 15.69 10.09
C THR A 16 -14.09 16.38 8.75
N SER A 17 -15.35 16.50 8.34
CA SER A 17 -15.75 17.23 7.13
C SER A 17 -17.10 17.92 7.37
N GLY A 18 -17.09 19.24 7.42
CA GLY A 18 -18.25 19.98 7.90
C GLY A 18 -18.62 19.58 9.31
N ASN A 19 -19.86 19.12 9.53
CA ASN A 19 -20.33 18.65 10.83
C ASN A 19 -20.15 17.14 11.06
N ASP A 20 -19.64 16.42 10.06
CA ASP A 20 -19.48 14.97 10.15
C ASP A 20 -18.09 14.62 10.66
N SER A 21 -18.04 13.61 11.55
CA SER A 21 -16.80 13.03 12.06
C SER A 21 -16.63 11.61 11.55
N PHE A 22 -15.42 11.25 11.16
CA PHE A 22 -15.07 9.93 10.65
C PHE A 22 -14.11 9.26 11.60
N THR A 23 -14.56 8.16 12.19
CA THR A 23 -13.81 7.38 13.17
C THR A 23 -13.04 6.23 12.49
N VAL A 24 -12.14 5.59 13.24
CA VAL A 24 -11.46 4.36 12.79
C VAL A 24 -12.49 3.32 12.33
N ARG A 25 -13.59 3.15 13.06
CA ARG A 25 -14.68 2.25 12.68
C ARG A 25 -15.30 2.64 11.34
N ASP A 26 -15.56 3.93 11.10
CA ASP A 26 -16.12 4.39 9.81
C ASP A 26 -15.17 4.10 8.64
N LEU A 27 -13.86 4.19 8.88
CA LEU A 27 -12.84 3.84 7.90
C LEU A 27 -12.88 2.34 7.57
N ILE A 28 -12.88 1.49 8.60
CA ILE A 28 -12.93 0.02 8.47
C ILE A 28 -14.22 -0.41 7.75
N ASP A 29 -15.38 0.12 8.16
CA ASP A 29 -16.67 -0.22 7.54
C ASP A 29 -16.72 0.24 6.07
N SER A 30 -16.19 1.43 5.77
CA SER A 30 -16.07 1.92 4.39
C SER A 30 -15.11 1.09 3.55
N ALA A 31 -13.99 0.63 4.14
CA ALA A 31 -13.04 -0.26 3.48
C ALA A 31 -13.65 -1.66 3.25
N SER A 32 -14.45 -2.18 4.20
CA SER A 32 -15.23 -3.41 4.02
C SER A 32 -16.21 -3.29 2.86
N PHE A 33 -16.94 -2.19 2.77
CA PHE A 33 -17.83 -1.90 1.65
C PHE A 33 -17.11 -1.92 0.30
N ARG A 34 -15.88 -1.40 0.24
CA ARG A 34 -15.04 -1.38 -0.96
C ARG A 34 -14.24 -2.65 -1.22
N GLY A 35 -14.29 -3.63 -0.32
CA GLY A 35 -13.51 -4.88 -0.42
C GLY A 35 -12.01 -4.68 -0.26
N GLU A 36 -11.59 -3.61 0.41
CA GLU A 36 -10.17 -3.24 0.55
C GLU A 36 -9.45 -3.99 1.67
N LEU A 37 -10.18 -4.62 2.59
CA LEU A 37 -9.62 -5.29 3.75
C LEU A 37 -9.16 -6.73 3.49
N GLU A 38 -9.60 -7.34 2.40
CA GLU A 38 -9.35 -8.76 2.14
C GLU A 38 -7.84 -9.15 2.16
N PRO A 39 -6.93 -8.37 1.54
CA PRO A 39 -5.50 -8.71 1.59
C PRO A 39 -4.92 -8.65 3.00
N VAL A 40 -5.24 -7.60 3.76
CA VAL A 40 -4.76 -7.43 5.15
C VAL A 40 -5.38 -8.50 6.06
N TRP A 41 -6.65 -8.82 5.86
CA TRP A 41 -7.35 -9.84 6.62
C TRP A 41 -6.72 -11.23 6.42
N LYS A 42 -6.45 -11.61 5.18
CA LYS A 42 -5.77 -12.88 4.86
C LYS A 42 -4.39 -12.97 5.48
N GLU A 43 -3.64 -11.87 5.41
CA GLU A 43 -2.31 -11.80 6.02
C GLU A 43 -2.38 -11.91 7.54
N LEU A 44 -3.30 -11.20 8.19
CA LEU A 44 -3.51 -11.29 9.64
C LEU A 44 -3.85 -12.73 10.06
N LEU A 45 -4.79 -13.41 9.37
CA LEU A 45 -5.13 -14.79 9.68
C LEU A 45 -3.91 -15.71 9.56
N ARG A 46 -3.07 -15.49 8.54
CA ARG A 46 -1.83 -16.26 8.36
C ARG A 46 -0.84 -16.03 9.50
N LEU A 47 -0.69 -14.79 9.96
CA LEU A 47 0.19 -14.43 11.08
C LEU A 47 -0.31 -15.04 12.40
N VAL A 48 -1.62 -14.97 12.66
CA VAL A 48 -2.23 -15.58 13.86
C VAL A 48 -2.05 -17.10 13.86
N GLU A 49 -2.19 -17.75 12.71
CA GLU A 49 -1.96 -19.21 12.61
C GLU A 49 -0.47 -19.55 12.78
N ALA A 50 0.45 -18.73 12.25
CA ALA A 50 1.88 -18.92 12.45
C ALA A 50 2.28 -18.77 13.93
N GLU A 51 1.76 -17.76 14.62
CA GLU A 51 1.97 -17.55 16.06
C GLU A 51 1.46 -18.75 16.88
N LYS A 52 0.26 -19.25 16.57
CA LYS A 52 -0.30 -20.44 17.22
C LYS A 52 0.58 -21.69 17.02
N LYS A 53 1.03 -21.95 15.81
CA LYS A 53 1.95 -23.06 15.51
C LYS A 53 3.28 -22.91 16.22
N ALA A 54 3.83 -21.70 16.30
CA ALA A 54 5.06 -21.44 17.03
C ALA A 54 4.92 -21.79 18.52
N ALA A 55 3.79 -21.41 19.12
CA ALA A 55 3.46 -21.76 20.50
C ALA A 55 3.27 -23.27 20.71
N GLU A 56 2.60 -23.98 19.78
CA GLU A 56 2.40 -25.43 19.83
C GLU A 56 3.73 -26.22 19.70
N LEU A 57 4.69 -25.67 18.95
CA LEU A 57 6.01 -26.28 18.72
C LEU A 57 7.07 -25.80 19.71
N ASP A 58 6.71 -24.96 20.68
CA ASP A 58 7.61 -24.37 21.68
C ASP A 58 8.87 -23.74 21.02
N LEU A 59 8.65 -22.96 19.93
CA LEU A 59 9.73 -22.31 19.20
C LEU A 59 10.26 -21.13 20.01
N GLU A 60 11.59 -21.00 20.04
CA GLU A 60 12.25 -19.86 20.67
C GLU A 60 12.06 -18.59 19.83
N MET A 61 11.76 -17.48 20.50
CA MET A 61 11.66 -16.16 19.90
C MET A 61 13.05 -15.56 19.67
N ASP A 62 13.26 -14.96 18.51
CA ASP A 62 14.44 -14.12 18.25
C ASP A 62 14.15 -12.69 18.71
N GLU A 63 14.36 -12.43 20.00
CA GLU A 63 14.16 -11.11 20.61
C GLU A 63 14.95 -10.01 19.88
N SER A 64 16.15 -10.33 19.38
CA SER A 64 16.99 -9.33 18.70
C SER A 64 16.39 -8.86 17.37
N SER A 65 15.76 -9.76 16.63
CA SER A 65 15.04 -9.42 15.39
C SER A 65 13.77 -8.61 15.66
N ILE A 66 13.06 -8.91 16.76
CA ILE A 66 11.86 -8.15 17.18
C ILE A 66 12.25 -6.73 17.57
N ASP A 67 13.28 -6.57 18.41
CA ASP A 67 13.77 -5.27 18.82
C ASP A 67 14.25 -4.43 17.63
N ALA A 68 14.98 -5.04 16.71
CA ALA A 68 15.44 -4.36 15.49
C ALA A 68 14.27 -3.90 14.60
N ALA A 69 13.21 -4.70 14.46
CA ALA A 69 12.03 -4.33 13.70
C ALA A 69 11.25 -3.18 14.37
N ALA A 70 11.10 -3.23 15.69
CA ALA A 70 10.46 -2.16 16.47
C ALA A 70 11.28 -0.86 16.41
N GLU A 71 12.61 -0.95 16.46
CA GLU A 71 13.50 0.20 16.32
C GLU A 71 13.41 0.81 14.91
N ALA A 72 13.43 -0.02 13.85
CA ALA A 72 13.26 0.42 12.47
C ALA A 72 11.93 1.17 12.26
N PHE A 73 10.83 0.65 12.81
CA PHE A 73 9.53 1.32 12.80
C PHE A 73 9.60 2.70 13.46
N ARG A 74 10.23 2.80 14.64
CA ARG A 74 10.37 4.07 15.34
C ARG A 74 11.15 5.10 14.53
N TYR A 75 12.25 4.69 13.90
CA TYR A 75 13.03 5.56 13.01
C TYR A 75 12.24 6.00 11.78
N GLU A 76 11.47 5.11 11.16
CA GLU A 76 10.62 5.44 10.01
C GLU A 76 9.54 6.48 10.36
N HIS A 77 9.10 6.50 11.62
CA HIS A 77 8.07 7.40 12.12
C HIS A 77 8.61 8.60 12.91
N ASP A 78 9.94 8.85 12.89
CA ASP A 78 10.63 9.91 13.65
C ASP A 78 10.35 9.84 15.18
N LEU A 79 10.15 8.62 15.72
CA LEU A 79 9.90 8.38 17.14
C LEU A 79 11.23 8.05 17.87
N ILE A 80 11.96 9.09 18.25
CA ILE A 80 13.31 8.94 18.81
C ILE A 80 13.28 8.51 20.28
N THR A 81 12.32 9.03 21.06
CA THR A 81 12.20 8.75 22.49
C THR A 81 11.05 7.79 22.79
N ALA A 82 11.07 7.21 24.00
CA ALA A 82 9.98 6.37 24.50
C ALA A 82 8.68 7.19 24.65
N GLU A 83 8.79 8.42 25.16
CA GLU A 83 7.66 9.33 25.33
C GLU A 83 6.99 9.69 23.99
N GLU A 84 7.77 9.90 22.94
CA GLU A 84 7.22 10.14 21.58
C GLU A 84 6.49 8.90 21.07
N THR A 85 7.03 7.71 21.31
CA THR A 85 6.38 6.45 20.94
C THR A 85 5.07 6.26 21.69
N GLU A 86 5.07 6.43 23.02
CA GLU A 86 3.86 6.34 23.84
C GLU A 86 2.79 7.34 23.41
N HIS A 87 3.17 8.59 23.16
CA HIS A 87 2.25 9.62 22.68
C HIS A 87 1.66 9.28 21.31
N TRP A 88 2.49 8.81 20.38
CA TRP A 88 2.06 8.38 19.04
C TRP A 88 1.03 7.24 19.12
N LEU A 89 1.26 6.26 20.01
CA LEU A 89 0.34 5.15 20.25
C LEU A 89 -0.97 5.63 20.88
N GLU A 90 -0.91 6.48 21.90
CA GLU A 90 -2.10 7.05 22.57
C GLU A 90 -2.98 7.86 21.63
N GLU A 91 -2.38 8.66 20.74
CA GLU A 91 -3.10 9.39 19.72
C GLU A 91 -3.91 8.46 18.81
N ARG A 92 -3.44 7.23 18.59
CA ARG A 92 -4.08 6.21 17.76
C ARG A 92 -4.94 5.21 18.55
N GLY A 93 -5.00 5.38 19.87
CA GLY A 93 -5.75 4.50 20.77
C GLY A 93 -5.08 3.15 21.01
N LEU A 94 -3.80 3.03 20.68
CA LEU A 94 -2.97 1.83 20.90
C LEU A 94 -2.29 1.87 22.28
N THR A 95 -1.86 0.69 22.73
CA THR A 95 -1.05 0.50 23.93
C THR A 95 0.35 0.01 23.54
N LEU A 96 1.30 0.09 24.48
CA LEU A 96 2.63 -0.54 24.30
C LEU A 96 2.54 -2.07 24.10
N SER A 97 1.54 -2.73 24.72
CA SER A 97 1.28 -4.15 24.48
C SER A 97 0.87 -4.39 23.03
N ASP A 98 -0.07 -3.60 22.47
CA ASP A 98 -0.47 -3.71 21.06
C ASP A 98 0.73 -3.58 20.12
N PHE A 99 1.65 -2.67 20.44
CA PHE A 99 2.88 -2.43 19.67
C PHE A 99 3.85 -3.61 19.75
N SER A 100 4.14 -4.10 20.96
CA SER A 100 5.01 -5.26 21.16
C SER A 100 4.43 -6.52 20.49
N ASP A 101 3.16 -6.82 20.73
CA ASP A 101 2.47 -8.00 20.21
C ASP A 101 2.42 -8.01 18.67
N TYR A 102 2.35 -6.83 18.04
CA TYR A 102 2.44 -6.68 16.59
C TYR A 102 3.78 -7.21 16.06
N PHE A 103 4.93 -6.77 16.60
CA PHE A 103 6.25 -7.22 16.14
C PHE A 103 6.51 -8.69 16.48
N VAL A 104 6.05 -9.16 17.64
CA VAL A 104 6.10 -10.59 18.00
C VAL A 104 5.37 -11.42 16.96
N ARG A 105 4.14 -11.05 16.60
CA ARG A 105 3.36 -11.77 15.60
C ARG A 105 4.05 -11.76 14.22
N HIS A 106 4.59 -10.63 13.80
CA HIS A 106 5.31 -10.51 12.54
C HIS A 106 6.63 -11.28 12.49
N SER A 107 7.28 -11.54 13.63
CA SER A 107 8.51 -12.34 13.68
C SER A 107 8.29 -13.80 13.25
N TRP A 108 7.08 -14.32 13.44
CA TRP A 108 6.70 -15.68 13.04
C TRP A 108 6.42 -15.83 11.54
N ASN A 109 6.45 -14.76 10.76
CA ASN A 109 6.17 -14.78 9.33
C ASN A 109 7.07 -15.76 8.55
N SER A 110 8.32 -15.93 8.97
CA SER A 110 9.28 -16.85 8.34
C SER A 110 9.06 -18.32 8.73
N ALA A 111 8.43 -18.59 9.88
CA ALA A 111 8.17 -19.94 10.37
C ALA A 111 6.98 -20.63 9.69
N GLY A 112 6.07 -19.86 9.05
CA GLY A 112 4.82 -20.34 8.47
C GLY A 112 4.83 -20.59 6.96
N LYS A 113 5.99 -20.79 6.33
CA LYS A 113 6.08 -20.97 4.86
C LYS A 113 5.54 -22.33 4.34
N ASP A 114 5.06 -23.21 5.19
CA ASP A 114 4.42 -24.44 4.77
C ASP A 114 2.92 -24.25 4.53
N ASP A 115 2.53 -24.53 3.38
CA ASP A 115 1.39 -24.61 2.49
C ASP A 115 -0.02 -24.95 3.09
N VAL A 116 -0.32 -24.61 4.32
CA VAL A 116 -1.68 -24.69 4.86
C VAL A 116 -2.23 -23.27 4.94
N GLY A 117 -3.01 -22.91 3.92
CA GLY A 117 -3.74 -21.66 3.95
C GLY A 117 -4.61 -21.58 5.22
N PRO A 118 -4.70 -20.41 5.88
CA PRO A 118 -5.54 -20.24 7.06
C PRO A 118 -6.97 -20.64 6.73
N GLU A 119 -7.67 -21.22 7.71
CA GLU A 119 -9.10 -21.49 7.61
C GLU A 119 -9.80 -20.16 7.25
N ALA A 120 -10.62 -20.19 6.19
CA ALA A 120 -11.25 -18.98 5.67
C ALA A 120 -12.31 -18.46 6.66
N VAL A 121 -11.90 -17.58 7.56
CA VAL A 121 -12.80 -16.89 8.50
C VAL A 121 -13.31 -15.62 7.82
N ASP A 122 -14.65 -15.51 7.68
CA ASP A 122 -15.27 -14.28 7.19
C ASP A 122 -15.11 -13.15 8.21
N LEU A 123 -14.56 -12.01 7.76
CA LEU A 123 -14.30 -10.83 8.60
C LEU A 123 -15.54 -10.38 9.40
N LEU A 124 -16.70 -10.37 8.78
CA LEU A 124 -17.93 -9.88 9.42
C LEU A 124 -18.48 -10.86 10.47
N SER A 125 -18.04 -12.11 10.43
CA SER A 125 -18.42 -13.16 11.39
C SER A 125 -17.29 -13.47 12.38
N ALA A 126 -16.16 -12.77 12.28
CA ALA A 126 -15.00 -13.00 13.11
C ALA A 126 -15.24 -12.62 14.58
N PRO A 127 -14.61 -13.31 15.54
CA PRO A 127 -14.59 -12.92 16.95
C PRO A 127 -14.07 -11.49 17.16
N ASN A 128 -14.50 -10.84 18.24
CA ASN A 128 -14.09 -9.46 18.53
C ASN A 128 -12.57 -9.32 18.67
N GLU A 129 -11.90 -10.31 19.23
CA GLU A 129 -10.44 -10.34 19.39
C GLU A 129 -9.72 -10.22 18.03
N LEU A 130 -10.18 -10.95 17.01
CA LEU A 130 -9.60 -10.87 15.67
C LEU A 130 -9.86 -9.52 14.99
N ARG A 131 -11.01 -8.90 15.25
CA ARG A 131 -11.31 -7.55 14.75
C ARG A 131 -10.46 -6.47 15.42
N GLU A 132 -10.20 -6.60 16.71
CA GLU A 132 -9.27 -5.73 17.44
C GLU A 132 -7.85 -5.87 16.91
N LEU A 133 -7.41 -7.11 16.65
CA LEU A 133 -6.11 -7.36 16.00
C LEU A 133 -6.04 -6.75 14.60
N LEU A 134 -7.13 -6.84 13.81
CA LEU A 134 -7.18 -6.17 12.50
C LEU A 134 -7.02 -4.66 12.64
N THR A 135 -7.66 -4.05 13.63
CA THR A 135 -7.53 -2.59 13.85
C THR A 135 -6.08 -2.22 14.19
N VAL A 136 -5.41 -3.00 15.04
CA VAL A 136 -3.98 -2.83 15.36
C VAL A 136 -3.12 -2.98 14.11
N GLU A 137 -3.36 -4.03 13.33
CA GLU A 137 -2.65 -4.34 12.09
C GLU A 137 -2.76 -3.19 11.09
N LEU A 138 -3.98 -2.68 10.86
CA LEU A 138 -4.24 -1.58 9.95
C LEU A 138 -3.52 -0.29 10.37
N ILE A 139 -3.45 -0.01 11.67
CA ILE A 139 -2.78 1.19 12.19
C ILE A 139 -1.26 1.07 12.06
N LEU A 140 -0.68 -0.04 12.52
CA LEU A 140 0.79 -0.20 12.58
C LEU A 140 1.40 -0.48 11.20
N SER A 141 0.67 -1.13 10.29
CA SER A 141 1.12 -1.30 8.89
C SER A 141 1.00 -0.02 8.04
N GLY A 142 0.35 1.03 8.55
CA GLY A 142 0.05 2.26 7.80
C GLY A 142 -1.10 2.09 6.80
N GLU A 143 -1.76 0.93 6.74
CA GLU A 143 -2.88 0.72 5.81
C GLU A 143 -4.11 1.54 6.20
N LEU A 144 -4.31 1.81 7.52
CA LEU A 144 -5.38 2.69 7.97
C LEU A 144 -5.25 4.10 7.38
N ASP A 145 -4.03 4.63 7.27
CA ASP A 145 -3.77 5.95 6.69
C ASP A 145 -4.12 5.97 5.19
N ARG A 146 -3.85 4.88 4.48
CA ARG A 146 -4.24 4.73 3.06
C ARG A 146 -5.76 4.66 2.90
N ILE A 147 -6.45 3.92 3.78
CA ILE A 147 -7.91 3.84 3.82
C ILE A 147 -8.50 5.22 4.13
N ALA A 148 -7.93 5.95 5.11
CA ALA A 148 -8.35 7.30 5.48
C ALA A 148 -8.21 8.27 4.30
N THR A 149 -7.08 8.24 3.60
CA THR A 149 -6.85 9.06 2.41
C THR A 149 -7.88 8.76 1.32
N ARG A 150 -8.14 7.48 1.01
CA ARG A 150 -9.15 7.09 0.00
C ARG A 150 -10.56 7.51 0.39
N LEU A 151 -10.94 7.39 1.67
CA LEU A 151 -12.25 7.84 2.14
C LEU A 151 -12.34 9.37 2.11
N SER A 152 -11.29 10.09 2.53
CA SER A 152 -11.27 11.55 2.50
C SER A 152 -11.48 12.13 1.09
N TRP A 153 -10.95 11.48 0.06
CA TRP A 153 -11.19 11.87 -1.35
C TRP A 153 -12.66 11.76 -1.74
N ARG A 154 -13.35 10.71 -1.30
CA ARG A 154 -14.77 10.50 -1.55
C ARG A 154 -15.63 11.50 -0.82
N VAL A 155 -15.32 11.73 0.45
CA VAL A 155 -16.01 12.71 1.28
C VAL A 155 -15.81 14.12 0.71
N ALA A 156 -14.58 14.52 0.40
CA ALA A 156 -14.28 15.82 -0.19
C ALA A 156 -14.92 15.98 -1.57
N GLY A 157 -14.90 14.94 -2.40
CA GLY A 157 -15.55 14.92 -3.69
C GLY A 157 -17.08 15.09 -3.60
N SER A 158 -17.70 14.41 -2.64
CA SER A 158 -19.13 14.53 -2.35
C SER A 158 -19.50 15.93 -1.83
N ARG A 159 -18.67 16.50 -0.92
CA ARG A 159 -18.87 17.88 -0.43
C ARG A 159 -18.73 18.93 -1.54
N ALA A 160 -17.76 18.77 -2.41
CA ALA A 160 -17.58 19.68 -3.54
C ALA A 160 -18.72 19.62 -4.56
N ALA A 161 -19.46 18.51 -4.57
CA ALA A 161 -20.62 18.29 -5.46
C ALA A 161 -21.96 18.79 -4.90
N GLU A 162 -21.99 19.59 -3.81
CA GLU A 162 -23.13 19.98 -2.96
C GLU A 162 -24.52 20.09 -3.64
N SER A 163 -24.59 20.32 -4.94
CA SER A 163 -25.84 20.46 -5.72
C SER A 163 -26.02 19.35 -6.78
N ASP A 164 -24.97 18.59 -7.08
CA ASP A 164 -25.01 17.58 -8.14
C ASP A 164 -25.27 16.20 -7.53
N ARG A 165 -26.50 15.72 -7.68
CA ARG A 165 -26.82 14.32 -7.39
C ARG A 165 -26.12 13.44 -8.46
N PRO A 166 -25.52 12.32 -8.06
CA PRO A 166 -24.95 11.39 -9.03
C PRO A 166 -26.04 10.85 -9.97
N ASP A 167 -25.66 10.51 -11.20
CA ASP A 167 -26.60 9.87 -12.14
C ASP A 167 -27.16 8.59 -11.49
N PRO A 168 -28.50 8.41 -11.46
CA PRO A 168 -29.12 7.18 -10.96
C PRO A 168 -28.52 5.90 -11.58
N ARG A 169 -28.07 5.96 -12.82
CA ARG A 169 -27.42 4.84 -13.50
C ARG A 169 -26.05 4.52 -12.86
N SER A 170 -25.31 5.55 -12.44
CA SER A 170 -24.04 5.37 -11.74
C SER A 170 -24.24 4.70 -10.38
N ILE A 171 -25.29 5.07 -9.64
CA ILE A 171 -25.64 4.43 -8.36
C ILE A 171 -25.98 2.96 -8.57
N VAL A 172 -26.81 2.62 -9.58
CA VAL A 172 -27.16 1.23 -9.90
C VAL A 172 -25.90 0.43 -10.29
N ALA A 173 -25.00 1.04 -11.05
CA ALA A 173 -23.76 0.39 -11.43
C ALA A 173 -22.84 0.14 -10.22
N GLU A 174 -22.75 1.08 -9.26
CA GLU A 174 -21.98 0.87 -8.02
C GLU A 174 -22.62 -0.20 -7.13
N GLN A 175 -23.94 -0.25 -7.05
CA GLN A 175 -24.66 -1.30 -6.34
C GLN A 175 -24.37 -2.68 -6.92
N ALA A 176 -24.37 -2.83 -8.23
CA ALA A 176 -24.04 -4.08 -8.91
C ALA A 176 -22.57 -4.49 -8.61
N ARG A 177 -21.62 -3.54 -8.68
CA ARG A 177 -20.20 -3.78 -8.32
C ARG A 177 -20.04 -4.18 -6.87
N PHE A 178 -20.82 -3.59 -5.95
CA PHE A 178 -20.79 -3.99 -4.55
C PHE A 178 -21.23 -5.44 -4.39
N PHE A 179 -22.37 -5.85 -4.97
CA PHE A 179 -22.87 -7.22 -4.87
C PHE A 179 -21.91 -8.25 -5.48
N GLU A 180 -21.31 -7.94 -6.62
CA GLU A 180 -20.28 -8.78 -7.25
C GLU A 180 -19.06 -8.95 -6.33
N ARG A 181 -18.56 -7.86 -5.78
CA ARG A 181 -17.36 -7.83 -4.93
C ARG A 181 -17.60 -8.50 -3.58
N ALA A 182 -18.76 -8.25 -2.95
CA ALA A 182 -19.12 -8.83 -1.68
C ALA A 182 -19.59 -10.30 -1.79
N GLY A 183 -19.81 -10.80 -3.00
CA GLY A 183 -20.27 -12.16 -3.26
C GLY A 183 -21.65 -12.46 -2.68
N ILE A 184 -22.51 -11.42 -2.52
CA ILE A 184 -23.86 -11.57 -1.92
C ILE A 184 -24.92 -11.11 -2.90
N GLY A 185 -26.14 -11.65 -2.74
CA GLY A 185 -27.32 -11.16 -3.44
C GLY A 185 -28.05 -10.05 -2.67
N GLU A 186 -28.94 -9.36 -3.35
CA GLU A 186 -29.73 -8.26 -2.77
C GLU A 186 -30.51 -8.69 -1.51
N ALA A 187 -31.03 -9.91 -1.49
CA ALA A 187 -31.74 -10.47 -0.33
C ALA A 187 -30.87 -10.63 0.93
N ALA A 188 -29.56 -10.76 0.78
CA ALA A 188 -28.62 -10.89 1.90
C ALA A 188 -28.09 -9.54 2.42
N LEU A 189 -28.40 -8.44 1.76
CA LEU A 189 -27.95 -7.10 2.15
C LEU A 189 -28.37 -6.70 3.57
N PRO A 190 -29.60 -6.94 4.05
CA PRO A 190 -29.99 -6.62 5.42
C PRO A 190 -29.12 -7.32 6.48
N ASP A 191 -28.83 -8.60 6.26
CA ASP A 191 -27.97 -9.39 7.16
C ASP A 191 -26.52 -8.92 7.13
N TRP A 192 -26.00 -8.54 5.95
CA TRP A 192 -24.67 -7.97 5.80
C TRP A 192 -24.56 -6.64 6.56
N LEU A 193 -25.53 -5.74 6.41
CA LEU A 193 -25.59 -4.47 7.14
C LEU A 193 -25.70 -4.67 8.65
N ALA A 194 -26.55 -5.62 9.09
CA ALA A 194 -26.72 -5.93 10.51
C ALA A 194 -25.40 -6.41 11.14
N ARG A 195 -24.62 -7.26 10.44
CA ARG A 195 -23.29 -7.70 10.90
C ARG A 195 -22.28 -6.58 10.98
N LEU A 196 -22.35 -5.62 10.07
CA LEU A 196 -21.51 -4.42 10.08
C LEU A 196 -21.97 -3.40 11.17
N GLY A 197 -23.23 -3.51 11.62
CA GLY A 197 -23.86 -2.56 12.55
C GLY A 197 -24.25 -1.26 11.87
N ARG A 198 -24.56 -1.31 10.58
CA ARG A 198 -24.94 -0.15 9.75
C ARG A 198 -26.39 -0.28 9.25
N ASP A 199 -26.99 0.86 8.93
CA ASP A 199 -28.34 0.95 8.42
C ASP A 199 -28.41 1.10 6.88
N PRO A 200 -29.57 0.94 6.26
CA PRO A 200 -29.74 1.13 4.82
C PRO A 200 -29.40 2.54 4.34
N GLN A 201 -29.52 3.56 5.19
CA GLN A 201 -29.18 4.94 4.83
C GLN A 201 -27.68 5.10 4.66
N TRP A 202 -26.89 4.49 5.57
CA TRP A 202 -25.43 4.44 5.43
C TRP A 202 -25.00 3.81 4.11
N PHE A 203 -25.65 2.68 3.73
CA PHE A 203 -25.37 2.00 2.46
C PHE A 203 -25.69 2.89 1.25
N SER A 204 -26.84 3.56 1.26
CA SER A 204 -27.25 4.49 0.19
C SER A 204 -26.24 5.66 0.06
N ASN A 205 -25.77 6.19 1.20
CA ASN A 205 -24.77 7.26 1.22
C ASN A 205 -23.42 6.77 0.67
N ALA A 206 -22.98 5.56 1.04
CA ALA A 206 -21.76 4.96 0.53
C ALA A 206 -21.81 4.76 -0.99
N LEU A 207 -22.92 4.23 -1.52
CA LEU A 207 -23.13 4.10 -2.98
C LEU A 207 -23.07 5.46 -3.68
N SER A 208 -23.72 6.47 -3.11
CA SER A 208 -23.72 7.82 -3.69
C SER A 208 -22.34 8.44 -3.70
N MET A 209 -21.56 8.28 -2.64
CA MET A 209 -20.16 8.75 -2.59
C MET A 209 -19.28 8.05 -3.62
N GLU A 210 -19.40 6.73 -3.79
CA GLU A 210 -18.65 5.99 -4.81
C GLU A 210 -19.04 6.41 -6.23
N ALA A 211 -20.35 6.61 -6.50
CA ALA A 211 -20.82 7.07 -7.79
C ALA A 211 -20.24 8.46 -8.14
N ILE A 212 -20.32 9.42 -7.22
CA ILE A 212 -19.77 10.77 -7.40
C ILE A 212 -18.25 10.68 -7.64
N HIS A 213 -17.54 9.89 -6.82
CA HIS A 213 -16.08 9.73 -6.95
C HIS A 213 -15.72 9.16 -8.33
N ARG A 214 -16.43 8.16 -8.80
CA ARG A 214 -16.18 7.54 -10.12
C ARG A 214 -16.47 8.50 -11.26
N GLU A 215 -17.60 9.20 -11.24
CA GLU A 215 -17.94 10.19 -12.26
C GLU A 215 -16.86 11.28 -12.34
N LYS A 216 -16.36 11.76 -11.20
CA LYS A 216 -15.24 12.71 -11.16
C LYS A 216 -13.95 12.12 -11.72
N CYS A 217 -13.59 10.88 -11.35
CA CYS A 217 -12.42 10.20 -11.92
C CYS A 217 -12.53 10.09 -13.45
N GLU A 218 -13.68 9.67 -13.98
CA GLU A 218 -13.91 9.56 -15.41
C GLU A 218 -13.81 10.91 -16.13
N ALA A 219 -14.35 11.97 -15.53
CA ALA A 219 -14.27 13.33 -16.07
C ALA A 219 -12.83 13.88 -16.09
N LEU A 220 -12.01 13.52 -15.11
CA LEU A 220 -10.62 13.96 -15.01
C LEU A 220 -9.69 13.17 -15.94
N LEU A 221 -9.91 11.86 -16.06
CA LEU A 221 -9.05 10.95 -16.80
C LEU A 221 -9.35 10.93 -18.30
N THR A 222 -9.37 12.10 -18.93
CA THR A 222 -9.52 12.23 -20.38
C THR A 222 -8.24 11.79 -21.11
N LYS A 223 -8.36 11.44 -22.39
CA LYS A 223 -7.19 11.14 -23.23
C LYS A 223 -6.18 12.29 -23.24
N GLN A 224 -6.69 13.52 -23.33
CA GLN A 224 -5.85 14.73 -23.34
C GLN A 224 -5.13 14.95 -22.00
N ALA A 225 -5.82 14.77 -20.87
CA ALA A 225 -5.24 14.89 -19.54
C ALA A 225 -4.08 13.89 -19.35
N ARG A 226 -4.31 12.62 -19.72
CA ARG A 226 -3.27 11.57 -19.67
C ARG A 226 -2.06 11.93 -20.54
N GLN A 227 -2.29 12.37 -21.78
CA GLN A 227 -1.19 12.76 -22.69
C GLN A 227 -0.39 13.94 -22.12
N HIS A 228 -1.07 14.95 -21.58
CA HIS A 228 -0.43 16.10 -20.97
C HIS A 228 0.40 15.70 -19.74
N GLU A 229 -0.15 14.85 -18.87
CA GLU A 229 0.56 14.39 -17.67
C GLU A 229 1.78 13.53 -18.02
N VAL A 230 1.66 12.61 -18.99
CA VAL A 230 2.80 11.81 -19.46
C VAL A 230 3.88 12.71 -20.07
N ALA A 231 3.52 13.75 -20.81
CA ALA A 231 4.47 14.70 -21.35
C ALA A 231 5.17 15.53 -20.26
N ALA A 232 4.43 15.94 -19.22
CA ALA A 232 4.99 16.63 -18.04
C ALA A 232 5.95 15.76 -17.23
N LEU A 233 5.67 14.47 -17.18
CA LEU A 233 6.45 13.44 -16.46
C LEU A 233 7.42 12.68 -17.37
N ARG A 234 7.80 13.25 -18.52
CA ARG A 234 8.64 12.58 -19.51
C ARG A 234 9.90 11.98 -18.89
N LEU A 235 10.58 12.73 -18.04
CA LEU A 235 11.84 12.29 -17.43
C LEU A 235 11.61 11.21 -16.36
N PRO A 236 10.79 11.40 -15.32
CA PRO A 236 10.51 10.38 -14.32
C PRO A 236 10.00 9.07 -14.90
N LEU A 237 9.18 9.13 -15.95
CA LEU A 237 8.58 7.98 -16.60
C LEU A 237 9.42 7.39 -17.75
N THR A 238 10.65 7.85 -17.95
CA THR A 238 11.59 7.23 -18.88
C THR A 238 11.84 5.79 -18.47
N ARG A 239 11.63 4.85 -19.40
CA ARG A 239 11.85 3.42 -19.18
C ARG A 239 13.28 3.04 -19.56
N PHE A 240 13.90 2.26 -18.71
CA PHE A 240 15.20 1.67 -18.92
C PHE A 240 15.06 0.15 -19.05
N GLU A 241 15.65 -0.41 -20.10
CA GLU A 241 15.90 -1.85 -20.23
C GLU A 241 17.30 -2.14 -19.72
N LEU A 242 17.45 -3.12 -18.84
CA LEU A 242 18.69 -3.44 -18.15
C LEU A 242 19.05 -4.91 -18.26
N GLU A 243 20.34 -5.17 -18.31
CA GLU A 243 20.94 -6.45 -17.89
C GLU A 243 21.60 -6.24 -16.54
N THR A 244 21.42 -7.19 -15.62
CA THR A 244 21.95 -7.11 -14.26
C THR A 244 22.58 -8.42 -13.86
N ILE A 245 23.76 -8.36 -13.20
CA ILE A 245 24.41 -9.46 -12.49
C ILE A 245 24.46 -9.10 -11.03
N GLU A 246 24.10 -10.04 -10.17
CA GLU A 246 24.24 -9.91 -8.70
C GLU A 246 25.56 -10.56 -8.28
N LEU A 247 26.37 -9.83 -7.52
CA LEU A 247 27.71 -10.25 -7.10
C LEU A 247 27.90 -10.06 -5.61
N ASP A 248 28.65 -10.94 -4.97
CA ASP A 248 28.82 -10.99 -3.53
C ASP A 248 29.80 -9.93 -2.98
N SER A 249 30.68 -9.39 -3.85
CA SER A 249 31.70 -8.45 -3.42
C SER A 249 31.96 -7.35 -4.44
N ARG A 250 32.55 -6.25 -3.95
CA ARG A 250 32.98 -5.13 -4.80
C ARG A 250 34.05 -5.53 -5.79
N ASP A 251 34.99 -6.40 -5.37
CA ASP A 251 36.10 -6.82 -6.21
C ASP A 251 35.62 -7.74 -7.33
N ALA A 252 34.72 -8.70 -7.04
CA ALA A 252 34.06 -9.51 -8.06
C ALA A 252 33.27 -8.63 -9.05
N ALA A 253 32.58 -7.59 -8.58
CA ALA A 253 31.83 -6.70 -9.44
C ALA A 253 32.73 -5.83 -10.35
N ARG A 254 33.90 -5.44 -9.85
CA ARG A 254 34.91 -4.74 -10.67
C ARG A 254 35.55 -5.64 -11.71
N GLU A 255 35.88 -6.87 -11.35
CA GLU A 255 36.41 -7.86 -12.27
C GLU A 255 35.39 -8.16 -13.38
N ALA A 256 34.13 -8.41 -13.04
CA ALA A 256 33.05 -8.60 -13.98
C ALA A 256 32.87 -7.40 -14.93
N LEU A 257 32.97 -6.18 -14.40
CA LEU A 257 32.93 -4.94 -15.20
C LEU A 257 34.06 -4.90 -16.24
N LEU A 258 35.30 -5.27 -15.84
CA LEU A 258 36.45 -5.30 -16.76
C LEU A 258 36.26 -6.38 -17.83
N CYS A 259 35.82 -7.57 -17.47
CA CYS A 259 35.54 -8.65 -18.44
C CYS A 259 34.52 -8.21 -19.50
N VAL A 260 33.46 -7.50 -19.10
CA VAL A 260 32.48 -7.01 -20.07
C VAL A 260 33.02 -5.85 -20.89
N ARG A 261 33.69 -4.88 -20.26
CA ARG A 261 34.11 -3.64 -20.91
C ARG A 261 35.39 -3.79 -21.76
N ASP A 262 36.38 -4.49 -21.22
CA ASP A 262 37.74 -4.54 -21.80
C ASP A 262 37.94 -5.83 -22.61
N ASP A 263 37.40 -6.97 -22.16
CA ASP A 263 37.53 -8.26 -22.84
C ASP A 263 36.38 -8.53 -23.82
N GLY A 264 35.31 -7.71 -23.79
CA GLY A 264 34.18 -7.80 -24.73
C GLY A 264 33.25 -8.98 -24.48
N LEU A 265 33.31 -9.62 -23.31
CA LEU A 265 32.39 -10.68 -22.93
C LEU A 265 30.96 -10.11 -22.72
N SER A 266 29.95 -10.92 -23.02
CA SER A 266 28.57 -10.53 -22.69
C SER A 266 28.32 -10.66 -21.19
N MET A 267 27.34 -9.89 -20.67
CA MET A 267 26.89 -10.00 -19.27
C MET A 267 26.46 -11.44 -18.93
N ALA A 268 25.81 -12.14 -19.88
CA ALA A 268 25.39 -13.52 -19.68
C ALA A 268 26.56 -14.51 -19.57
N GLU A 269 27.63 -14.33 -20.37
CA GLU A 269 28.84 -15.16 -20.30
C GLU A 269 29.57 -14.97 -18.96
N VAL A 270 29.77 -13.71 -18.53
CA VAL A 270 30.38 -13.40 -17.24
C VAL A 270 29.58 -13.98 -16.07
N ALA A 271 28.26 -13.88 -16.14
CA ALA A 271 27.40 -14.45 -15.11
C ALA A 271 27.48 -15.99 -15.08
N ALA A 272 27.52 -16.64 -16.25
CA ALA A 272 27.62 -18.10 -16.36
C ALA A 272 28.94 -18.62 -15.82
N ASP A 273 30.06 -17.98 -16.17
CA ASP A 273 31.41 -18.36 -15.72
C ASP A 273 31.55 -18.22 -14.21
N GLY A 274 31.08 -17.11 -13.64
CA GLY A 274 31.11 -16.84 -12.20
C GLY A 274 29.98 -17.51 -11.41
N ARG A 275 29.00 -18.14 -12.07
CA ARG A 275 27.77 -18.70 -11.48
C ARG A 275 26.96 -17.66 -10.72
N TYR A 276 26.95 -16.42 -11.21
CA TYR A 276 26.20 -15.31 -10.64
C TYR A 276 24.77 -15.24 -11.19
N PRO A 277 23.78 -14.81 -10.40
CA PRO A 277 22.44 -14.53 -10.90
C PRO A 277 22.46 -13.46 -11.99
N TYR A 278 21.89 -13.78 -13.15
CA TYR A 278 21.73 -12.88 -14.27
C TYR A 278 20.25 -12.69 -14.58
N ARG A 279 19.84 -11.45 -14.83
CA ARG A 279 18.47 -11.15 -15.26
C ARG A 279 18.43 -9.94 -16.19
N ARG A 280 17.37 -9.92 -17.00
CA ARG A 280 16.92 -8.72 -17.73
C ARG A 280 15.74 -8.14 -16.97
N ALA A 281 15.72 -6.81 -16.82
CA ALA A 281 14.68 -6.08 -16.12
C ALA A 281 14.34 -4.81 -16.87
N GLU A 282 13.11 -4.37 -16.70
CA GLU A 282 12.66 -3.04 -17.09
C GLU A 282 12.28 -2.27 -15.82
N LEU A 283 12.62 -1.00 -15.77
CA LEU A 283 12.23 -0.09 -14.68
C LEU A 283 11.96 1.31 -15.22
N LEU A 284 11.20 2.10 -14.48
CA LEU A 284 11.04 3.52 -14.75
C LEU A 284 12.06 4.30 -13.90
N LEU A 285 12.50 5.45 -14.41
CA LEU A 285 13.49 6.27 -13.71
C LEU A 285 13.07 6.59 -12.27
N GLU A 286 11.81 6.89 -12.05
CA GLU A 286 11.26 7.21 -10.72
C GLU A 286 11.24 6.03 -9.73
N ASP A 287 11.44 4.80 -10.20
CA ASP A 287 11.58 3.61 -9.33
C ASP A 287 12.97 3.49 -8.70
N LEU A 288 13.92 4.31 -9.18
CA LEU A 288 15.27 4.34 -8.66
C LEU A 288 15.40 5.36 -7.53
N PRO A 289 16.24 5.09 -6.52
CA PRO A 289 16.69 6.10 -5.57
C PRO A 289 17.29 7.33 -6.28
N ASP A 290 17.12 8.49 -5.71
CA ASP A 290 17.50 9.78 -6.33
C ASP A 290 18.98 9.84 -6.73
N ASP A 291 19.88 9.25 -5.92
CA ASP A 291 21.32 9.18 -6.19
C ASP A 291 21.67 8.32 -7.41
N LEU A 292 20.80 7.36 -7.77
CA LEU A 292 20.95 6.51 -8.93
C LEU A 292 20.32 7.12 -10.19
N GLN A 293 19.26 7.91 -10.05
CA GLN A 293 18.56 8.50 -11.20
C GLN A 293 19.51 9.31 -12.09
N GLN A 294 20.38 10.13 -11.49
CA GLN A 294 21.36 10.93 -12.25
C GLN A 294 22.38 10.05 -12.98
N LYS A 295 22.83 8.96 -12.37
CA LYS A 295 23.77 8.01 -12.98
C LYS A 295 23.13 7.35 -14.21
N PHE A 296 21.89 6.89 -14.09
CA PHE A 296 21.13 6.26 -15.19
C PHE A 296 20.88 7.26 -16.34
N LEU A 297 20.62 8.51 -16.03
CA LEU A 297 20.43 9.54 -17.06
C LEU A 297 21.69 9.85 -17.83
N SER A 298 22.86 9.83 -17.19
CA SER A 298 24.16 10.17 -17.79
C SER A 298 24.74 9.11 -18.71
N VAL A 299 24.28 7.86 -18.62
CA VAL A 299 24.83 6.72 -19.35
C VAL A 299 24.03 6.47 -20.62
N SER A 300 24.68 6.11 -21.71
CA SER A 300 24.02 5.81 -23.00
C SER A 300 23.61 4.33 -23.12
N PRO A 301 22.65 3.97 -24.00
CA PRO A 301 22.38 2.57 -24.31
C PRO A 301 23.64 1.85 -24.79
N GLY A 302 23.90 0.68 -24.23
CA GLY A 302 25.10 -0.10 -24.46
C GLY A 302 26.18 0.05 -23.39
N ASP A 303 26.15 1.14 -22.62
CA ASP A 303 27.13 1.41 -21.60
C ASP A 303 26.85 0.66 -20.28
N MET A 304 27.91 0.51 -19.49
CA MET A 304 27.89 -0.09 -18.15
C MET A 304 27.84 0.99 -17.07
N LEU A 305 27.09 0.73 -16.01
CA LEU A 305 27.21 1.50 -14.78
C LEU A 305 28.33 0.94 -13.90
N GLU A 306 28.96 1.82 -13.12
CA GLU A 306 29.84 1.37 -12.03
C GLU A 306 29.04 0.48 -11.06
N PRO A 307 29.70 -0.53 -10.43
CA PRO A 307 29.02 -1.43 -9.51
C PRO A 307 28.24 -0.69 -8.43
N ILE A 308 26.96 -1.02 -8.27
CA ILE A 308 26.02 -0.38 -7.35
C ILE A 308 25.88 -1.25 -6.12
N PRO A 309 26.18 -0.76 -4.90
CA PRO A 309 25.93 -1.50 -3.65
C PRO A 309 24.42 -1.78 -3.51
N ARG A 310 24.06 -3.01 -3.12
CA ARG A 310 22.66 -3.38 -2.83
C ARG A 310 22.58 -4.51 -1.82
N GLY A 311 22.01 -4.24 -0.64
CA GLY A 311 22.06 -5.19 0.48
C GLY A 311 23.51 -5.51 0.83
N ASP A 312 23.82 -6.80 1.03
CA ASP A 312 25.16 -7.28 1.37
C ASP A 312 26.07 -7.48 0.14
N GLY A 313 25.57 -7.19 -1.09
CA GLY A 313 26.29 -7.42 -2.34
C GLY A 313 26.33 -6.21 -3.25
N PHE A 314 26.62 -6.47 -4.53
CA PHE A 314 26.74 -5.48 -5.58
C PHE A 314 25.96 -5.90 -6.82
N HIS A 315 25.37 -4.92 -7.50
CA HIS A 315 24.77 -5.09 -8.80
C HIS A 315 25.66 -4.45 -9.88
N LEU A 316 25.98 -5.22 -10.89
CA LEU A 316 26.55 -4.72 -12.13
C LEU A 316 25.43 -4.58 -13.15
N CYS A 317 25.23 -3.37 -13.68
CA CYS A 317 24.12 -3.05 -14.58
C CYS A 317 24.63 -2.55 -15.91
N ARG A 318 24.05 -3.07 -17.01
CA ARG A 318 24.21 -2.56 -18.37
C ARG A 318 22.88 -2.01 -18.86
N ILE A 319 22.88 -0.78 -19.38
CA ILE A 319 21.71 -0.19 -20.00
C ILE A 319 21.61 -0.72 -21.43
N ILE A 320 20.54 -1.47 -21.75
CA ILE A 320 20.28 -1.97 -23.11
C ILE A 320 19.55 -0.90 -23.92
N GLY A 321 18.54 -0.26 -23.30
CA GLY A 321 17.71 0.72 -23.96
C GLY A 321 17.17 1.79 -23.02
N LYS A 322 16.87 2.94 -23.61
CA LYS A 322 16.13 4.04 -22.99
C LYS A 322 14.94 4.35 -23.87
N MET A 323 13.73 4.24 -23.33
CA MET A 323 12.51 4.50 -24.07
C MET A 323 11.74 5.65 -23.46
N GLU A 324 11.27 6.56 -24.31
CA GLU A 324 10.36 7.62 -23.87
C GLU A 324 9.03 7.04 -23.40
N PRO A 325 8.40 7.68 -22.39
CA PRO A 325 7.13 7.18 -21.87
C PRO A 325 6.03 7.26 -22.94
N ASN A 326 5.23 6.21 -23.01
CA ASN A 326 4.09 6.13 -23.90
C ASN A 326 2.81 5.93 -23.10
N VAL A 327 1.81 6.77 -23.35
CA VAL A 327 0.49 6.70 -22.68
C VAL A 327 -0.25 5.38 -22.91
N ASN A 328 0.10 4.63 -23.94
CA ASN A 328 -0.47 3.30 -24.20
C ASN A 328 0.16 2.19 -23.33
N ASP A 329 1.31 2.46 -22.74
CA ASP A 329 1.91 1.58 -21.75
C ASP A 329 1.08 1.60 -20.44
N PRO A 330 0.57 0.46 -19.97
CA PRO A 330 -0.25 0.39 -18.78
C PRO A 330 0.44 0.93 -17.52
N ALA A 331 1.74 0.66 -17.34
CA ALA A 331 2.49 1.14 -16.17
C ALA A 331 2.61 2.67 -16.17
N VAL A 332 2.98 3.26 -17.30
CA VAL A 332 3.08 4.71 -17.50
C VAL A 332 1.71 5.38 -17.33
N ARG A 333 0.67 4.81 -17.96
CA ARG A 333 -0.69 5.32 -17.86
C ARG A 333 -1.20 5.32 -16.42
N ASN A 334 -1.06 4.20 -15.71
CA ASN A 334 -1.53 4.08 -14.32
C ASN A 334 -0.86 5.09 -13.39
N ARG A 335 0.42 5.39 -13.60
CA ARG A 335 1.14 6.41 -12.81
C ARG A 335 0.67 7.83 -13.14
N ALA A 336 0.48 8.14 -14.43
CA ALA A 336 -0.07 9.43 -14.84
C ALA A 336 -1.49 9.64 -14.30
N GLU A 337 -2.36 8.62 -14.40
CA GLU A 337 -3.73 8.67 -13.85
C GLU A 337 -3.72 8.87 -12.33
N ARG A 338 -2.87 8.12 -11.62
CA ARG A 338 -2.72 8.30 -10.17
C ARG A 338 -2.36 9.74 -9.82
N ARG A 339 -1.37 10.35 -10.46
CA ARG A 339 -0.94 11.73 -10.17
C ARG A 339 -2.01 12.77 -10.51
N ILE A 340 -2.76 12.56 -11.60
CA ILE A 340 -3.91 13.44 -11.94
C ILE A 340 -4.94 13.40 -10.79
N LEU A 341 -5.30 12.20 -10.33
CA LEU A 341 -6.29 12.03 -9.27
C LEU A 341 -5.78 12.52 -7.91
N GLU A 342 -4.56 12.17 -7.55
CA GLU A 342 -3.93 12.63 -6.30
C GLU A 342 -3.90 14.14 -6.20
N ARG A 343 -3.46 14.84 -7.23
CA ARG A 343 -3.43 16.31 -7.26
C ARG A 343 -4.82 16.89 -7.06
N HIS A 344 -5.81 16.41 -7.82
CA HIS A 344 -7.17 16.93 -7.74
C HIS A 344 -7.81 16.66 -6.37
N PHE A 345 -7.76 15.41 -5.90
CA PHE A 345 -8.40 15.05 -4.64
C PHE A 345 -7.65 15.59 -3.41
N SER A 346 -6.33 15.76 -3.47
CA SER A 346 -5.58 16.43 -2.40
C SER A 346 -6.00 17.90 -2.25
N GLU A 347 -6.23 18.61 -3.37
CA GLU A 347 -6.75 19.98 -3.33
C GLU A 347 -8.17 20.05 -2.75
N LEU A 348 -9.04 19.09 -3.08
CA LEU A 348 -10.38 19.01 -2.49
C LEU A 348 -10.33 18.64 -1.01
N THR A 349 -9.50 17.68 -0.65
CA THR A 349 -9.31 17.27 0.75
C THR A 349 -8.81 18.44 1.61
N ALA A 350 -7.85 19.20 1.12
CA ALA A 350 -7.36 20.40 1.83
C ALA A 350 -8.44 21.46 2.08
N LYS A 351 -9.49 21.51 1.25
CA LYS A 351 -10.61 22.46 1.40
C LYS A 351 -11.73 21.95 2.29
N HIS A 352 -11.99 20.66 2.30
CA HIS A 352 -13.20 20.08 2.86
C HIS A 352 -12.98 19.12 4.03
N VAL A 353 -11.74 18.73 4.30
CA VAL A 353 -11.38 17.76 5.35
C VAL A 353 -10.42 18.39 6.34
N HIS A 354 -10.69 18.15 7.61
CA HIS A 354 -9.80 18.52 8.72
C HIS A 354 -9.30 17.24 9.40
N TRP A 355 -8.00 17.00 9.32
CA TRP A 355 -7.36 15.84 9.93
C TRP A 355 -7.21 16.02 11.43
N CYS A 356 -7.71 15.08 12.23
CA CYS A 356 -7.47 15.00 13.67
C CYS A 356 -6.20 14.21 13.97
N THR A 357 -5.90 13.18 13.13
CA THR A 357 -4.64 12.47 13.14
C THR A 357 -4.08 12.56 11.72
N VAL A 358 -2.93 13.20 11.55
CA VAL A 358 -2.34 13.41 10.21
C VAL A 358 -1.83 12.07 9.68
N PRO A 359 -2.29 11.61 8.51
CA PRO A 359 -1.75 10.41 7.90
C PRO A 359 -0.28 10.58 7.52
N ASN A 360 0.53 9.53 7.69
CA ASN A 360 1.94 9.56 7.29
C ASN A 360 2.13 9.83 5.80
N SER A 361 1.16 9.42 4.95
CA SER A 361 1.16 9.69 3.50
C SER A 361 0.93 11.15 3.13
N ALA A 362 0.64 12.02 4.08
CA ALA A 362 0.41 13.45 3.89
C ALA A 362 1.60 14.32 4.36
N ARG A 363 2.66 13.71 4.88
CA ARG A 363 3.96 14.33 5.17
C ARG A 363 4.89 14.05 4.01
#